data_fa4013fd475d80249bddb498475da1d6
#
_entry.id   fa4013fd475d80249bddb498475da1d6
#
_cell.length_a   1.000
_cell.length_b   1.000
_cell.length_c   1.000
_cell.angle_alpha   90.00
_cell.angle_beta   90.00
_cell.angle_gamma   90.00
#
_symmetry.space_group_name_H-M   'P 1'
#
loop_
_entity.id
_entity.type
_entity.pdbx_description
1 polymer ?
#
loop_
_entity_poly.entity_id
_entity_poly.type
_entity_poly.pdbx_seq_one_letter_code
_entity_poly.pdbx_strand_id
1 'polypeptide(L)'
;MTPGEAVLLSGPLGSGKTSFVQGLAQGMRVSISVTSPTFTLVHEYQTSGLKLIHVDPYRLENPEQIVELGFDEWFEQDAVLVVEWAERLGPLTPDKYLLVKLEIIGEEERLITLEPHGASWEKLLEELEAAKC
;
A
#
# COMPACT_ATOMS: atom_id res chain seq x y z
N MET A 1 -6.01 8.63 -6.89
CA MET A 1 -6.55 7.58 -5.99
C MET A 1 -7.80 8.11 -5.31
N THR A 2 -8.78 7.26 -5.12
CA THR A 2 -10.04 7.62 -4.48
C THR A 2 -10.17 6.96 -3.11
N PRO A 3 -11.04 7.49 -2.21
CA PRO A 3 -11.24 6.88 -0.89
C PRO A 3 -11.67 5.42 -0.99
N GLY A 4 -11.22 4.62 -0.03
CA GLY A 4 -11.57 3.21 0.03
C GLY A 4 -10.76 2.29 -0.87
N GLU A 5 -9.82 2.83 -1.64
CA GLU A 5 -8.93 2.02 -2.46
C GLU A 5 -7.70 1.59 -1.67
N ALA A 6 -7.11 0.48 -2.08
CA ALA A 6 -5.96 -0.08 -1.41
C ALA A 6 -4.81 -0.34 -2.36
N VAL A 7 -3.59 -0.11 -1.87
CA VAL A 7 -2.35 -0.51 -2.53
C VAL A 7 -1.74 -1.62 -1.68
N LEU A 8 -1.58 -2.79 -2.26
CA LEU A 8 -1.04 -3.96 -1.57
C LEU A 8 0.37 -4.25 -2.06
N LEU A 9 1.31 -4.34 -1.15
CA LEU A 9 2.72 -4.53 -1.47
C LEU A 9 3.14 -5.96 -1.15
N SER A 10 3.79 -6.60 -2.09
CA SER A 10 4.34 -7.94 -1.94
C SER A 10 5.82 -7.94 -2.33
N GLY A 11 6.63 -8.67 -1.61
CA GLY A 11 8.05 -8.78 -1.89
C GLY A 11 8.84 -9.16 -0.64
N PRO A 12 10.05 -9.68 -0.82
CA PRO A 12 10.88 -10.09 0.31
C PRO A 12 11.37 -8.89 1.13
N LEU A 13 11.87 -9.17 2.32
CA LEU A 13 12.52 -8.16 3.14
C LEU A 13 13.66 -7.52 2.35
N GLY A 14 13.77 -6.21 2.42
CA GLY A 14 14.79 -5.46 1.69
C GLY A 14 14.47 -5.21 0.22
N SER A 15 13.28 -5.56 -0.26
CA SER A 15 12.88 -5.34 -1.65
C SER A 15 12.53 -3.88 -1.98
N GLY A 16 12.35 -3.04 -0.94
CA GLY A 16 12.02 -1.63 -1.12
C GLY A 16 10.55 -1.28 -0.88
N LYS A 17 9.79 -2.12 -0.17
CA LYS A 17 8.38 -1.85 0.13
C LYS A 17 8.19 -0.53 0.86
N THR A 18 8.97 -0.28 1.90
CA THR A 18 8.89 0.97 2.67
C THR A 18 9.28 2.18 1.82
N SER A 19 10.31 2.02 0.98
CA SER A 19 10.72 3.09 0.05
C SER A 19 9.61 3.42 -0.95
N PHE A 20 8.88 2.42 -1.41
CA PHE A 20 7.73 2.64 -2.29
C PHE A 20 6.65 3.46 -1.59
N VAL A 21 6.34 3.12 -0.33
CA VAL A 21 5.35 3.88 0.45
C VAL A 21 5.82 5.30 0.69
N GLN A 22 7.11 5.52 0.93
CA GLN A 22 7.67 6.85 1.09
C GLN A 22 7.46 7.70 -0.17
N GLY A 23 7.66 7.11 -1.35
CA GLY A 23 7.40 7.80 -2.61
C GLY A 23 5.91 8.11 -2.81
N LEU A 24 5.04 7.18 -2.48
CA LEU A 24 3.60 7.38 -2.54
C LEU A 24 3.16 8.51 -1.61
N ALA A 25 3.65 8.50 -0.38
CA ALA A 25 3.34 9.53 0.61
C ALA A 25 3.82 10.90 0.15
N GLN A 26 4.99 10.98 -0.46
CA GLN A 26 5.53 12.21 -1.01
C GLN A 26 4.59 12.75 -2.11
N GLY A 27 4.09 11.88 -2.98
CA GLY A 27 3.13 12.25 -4.01
C GLY A 27 1.80 12.72 -3.43
N MET A 28 1.41 12.22 -2.28
CA MET A 28 0.21 12.65 -1.55
C MET A 28 0.44 13.88 -0.67
N ARG A 29 1.65 14.40 -0.67
CA ARG A 29 2.05 15.59 0.12
C ARG A 29 1.97 15.39 1.63
N VAL A 30 2.37 14.22 2.10
CA VAL A 30 2.57 13.96 3.52
C VAL A 30 3.78 14.76 3.98
N SER A 31 3.62 15.56 5.04
CA SER A 31 4.64 16.50 5.50
C SER A 31 5.70 15.88 6.42
N ILE A 32 5.46 14.69 6.94
CA ILE A 32 6.40 14.02 7.84
C ILE A 32 6.98 12.78 7.15
N SER A 33 8.19 12.38 7.60
CA SER A 33 8.87 11.23 7.03
C SER A 33 8.11 9.93 7.33
N VAL A 34 7.89 9.14 6.29
CA VAL A 34 7.28 7.82 6.44
C VAL A 34 8.34 6.85 6.93
N THR A 35 8.01 6.13 8.01
CA THR A 35 8.84 5.06 8.54
C THR A 35 8.06 3.75 8.47
N SER A 36 8.78 2.61 8.54
CA SER A 36 8.10 1.33 8.58
C SER A 36 7.30 1.18 9.87
N PRO A 37 6.01 0.76 9.81
CA PRO A 37 5.19 0.57 11.01
C PRO A 37 5.44 -0.77 11.71
N THR A 38 6.64 -1.35 11.58
CA THR A 38 6.95 -2.71 12.06
C THR A 38 6.64 -2.92 13.55
N PHE A 39 6.83 -1.88 14.37
CA PHE A 39 6.56 -1.99 15.82
C PHE A 39 5.14 -1.59 16.19
N THR A 40 4.55 -0.65 15.47
CA THR A 40 3.21 -0.15 15.76
C THR A 40 2.14 -0.77 14.87
N LEU A 41 2.54 -1.47 13.81
CA LEU A 41 1.71 -2.14 12.80
C LEU A 41 0.91 -1.18 11.92
N VAL A 42 0.51 -0.03 12.41
CA VAL A 42 -0.31 0.94 11.66
C VAL A 42 0.20 2.35 11.89
N HIS A 43 0.43 3.09 10.79
CA HIS A 43 0.71 4.52 10.84
C HIS A 43 -0.35 5.26 10.02
N GLU A 44 -0.89 6.33 10.56
CA GLU A 44 -1.83 7.19 9.84
C GLU A 44 -1.16 8.54 9.55
N TYR A 45 -1.25 8.98 8.31
CA TYR A 45 -0.68 10.26 7.87
C TYR A 45 -1.77 11.13 7.27
N GLN A 46 -1.86 12.37 7.73
CA GLN A 46 -2.80 13.33 7.19
C GLN A 46 -2.21 14.02 5.95
N THR A 47 -3.06 14.24 4.97
CA THR A 47 -2.73 15.03 3.79
C THR A 47 -3.75 16.17 3.67
N SER A 48 -3.65 16.98 2.64
CA SER A 48 -4.64 18.03 2.39
C SER A 48 -6.02 17.50 1.96
N GLY A 49 -6.08 16.21 1.65
CA GLY A 49 -7.32 15.55 1.21
C GLY A 49 -7.44 14.18 1.85
N LEU A 50 -6.98 13.15 1.15
CA LEU A 50 -7.06 11.77 1.63
C LEU A 50 -6.05 11.48 2.73
N LYS A 51 -6.47 10.74 3.75
CA LYS A 51 -5.57 10.19 4.76
C LYS A 51 -4.84 8.99 4.16
N LEU A 52 -3.58 8.82 4.50
CA LEU A 52 -2.81 7.62 4.13
C LEU A 52 -2.69 6.73 5.36
N ILE A 53 -3.19 5.50 5.25
CA ILE A 53 -3.09 4.50 6.31
C ILE A 53 -2.10 3.42 5.86
N HIS A 54 -0.96 3.35 6.53
CA HIS A 54 0.13 2.45 6.21
C HIS A 54 0.18 1.32 7.24
N VAL A 55 0.01 0.09 6.78
CA VAL A 55 -0.10 -1.08 7.63
C VAL A 55 1.01 -2.08 7.29
N ASP A 56 1.66 -2.64 8.33
CA ASP A 56 2.63 -3.72 8.17
C ASP A 56 2.20 -4.90 9.05
N PRO A 57 1.49 -5.88 8.50
CA PRO A 57 1.01 -7.03 9.26
C PRO A 57 2.04 -8.16 9.40
N TYR A 58 3.31 -7.89 9.20
CA TYR A 58 4.36 -8.92 9.20
C TYR A 58 4.36 -9.78 10.46
N ARG A 59 4.11 -9.18 11.63
CA ARG A 59 4.14 -9.88 12.92
C ARG A 59 2.79 -10.46 13.36
N LEU A 60 1.73 -10.26 12.57
CA LEU A 60 0.42 -10.79 12.92
C LEU A 60 0.36 -12.28 12.62
N GLU A 61 -0.23 -13.04 13.53
CA GLU A 61 -0.38 -14.48 13.39
C GLU A 61 -1.53 -14.87 12.48
N ASN A 62 -2.59 -14.06 12.48
CA ASN A 62 -3.75 -14.31 11.63
C ASN A 62 -4.42 -12.99 11.19
N PRO A 63 -5.20 -13.03 10.08
CA PRO A 63 -5.85 -11.83 9.54
C PRO A 63 -6.85 -11.15 10.48
N GLU A 64 -7.46 -11.90 11.41
CA GLU A 64 -8.45 -11.35 12.34
C GLU A 64 -7.86 -10.24 13.22
N GLN A 65 -6.56 -10.29 13.50
CA GLN A 65 -5.89 -9.26 14.26
C GLN A 65 -5.90 -7.91 13.54
N ILE A 66 -5.96 -7.91 12.21
CA ILE A 66 -6.06 -6.67 11.42
C ILE A 66 -7.43 -6.04 11.62
N VAL A 67 -8.49 -6.85 11.71
CA VAL A 67 -9.84 -6.35 11.97
C VAL A 67 -9.89 -5.65 13.33
N GLU A 68 -9.22 -6.19 14.34
CA GLU A 68 -9.15 -5.60 15.67
C GLU A 68 -8.43 -4.24 15.65
N LEU A 69 -7.56 -4.01 14.69
CA LEU A 69 -6.87 -2.72 14.53
C LEU A 69 -7.71 -1.66 13.83
N GLY A 70 -8.89 -2.03 13.31
CA GLY A 70 -9.79 -1.11 12.66
C GLY A 70 -9.89 -1.25 11.14
N PHE A 71 -9.56 -2.41 10.58
CA PHE A 71 -9.53 -2.64 9.13
C PHE A 71 -10.82 -2.22 8.43
N ASP A 72 -11.98 -2.63 8.96
CA ASP A 72 -13.27 -2.29 8.35
C ASP A 72 -13.55 -0.79 8.41
N GLU A 73 -13.14 -0.13 9.49
CA GLU A 73 -13.35 1.30 9.68
C GLU A 73 -12.48 2.14 8.74
N TRP A 74 -11.32 1.64 8.34
CA TRP A 74 -10.42 2.36 7.43
C TRP A 74 -11.07 2.62 6.07
N PHE A 75 -11.91 1.71 5.59
CA PHE A 75 -12.60 1.87 4.31
C PHE A 75 -13.76 2.84 4.39
N GLU A 76 -14.23 3.19 5.58
CA GLU A 76 -15.30 4.16 5.80
C GLU A 76 -14.78 5.60 5.85
N GLN A 77 -13.47 5.77 5.94
CA GLN A 77 -12.83 7.08 6.00
C GLN A 77 -12.41 7.56 4.61
N ASP A 78 -12.16 8.87 4.49
CA ASP A 78 -11.54 9.43 3.28
C ASP A 78 -10.03 9.08 3.32
N ALA A 79 -9.72 7.84 3.03
CA ALA A 79 -8.38 7.29 3.21
C ALA A 79 -7.99 6.36 2.07
N VAL A 80 -6.68 6.29 1.84
CA VAL A 80 -6.05 5.29 0.98
C VAL A 80 -5.28 4.35 1.90
N LEU A 81 -5.52 3.05 1.74
CA LEU A 81 -4.86 2.03 2.54
C LEU A 81 -3.66 1.49 1.79
N VAL A 82 -2.51 1.43 2.44
CA VAL A 82 -1.31 0.79 1.90
C VAL A 82 -0.88 -0.31 2.86
N VAL A 83 -0.83 -1.54 2.38
CA VAL A 83 -0.49 -2.70 3.21
C VAL A 83 0.80 -3.35 2.69
N GLU A 84 1.83 -3.40 3.53
CA GLU A 84 3.02 -4.20 3.25
C GLU A 84 2.69 -5.66 3.62
N TRP A 85 3.34 -6.61 2.97
CA TRP A 85 3.08 -8.04 3.18
C TRP A 85 1.62 -8.41 2.87
N ALA A 86 1.19 -8.09 1.64
CA ALA A 86 -0.19 -8.29 1.20
C ALA A 86 -0.71 -9.72 1.41
N GLU A 87 0.16 -10.72 1.32
CA GLU A 87 -0.18 -12.13 1.53
C GLU A 87 -0.71 -12.41 2.94
N ARG A 88 -0.45 -11.52 3.90
CA ARG A 88 -0.96 -11.66 5.27
C ARG A 88 -2.44 -11.33 5.41
N LEU A 89 -3.02 -10.66 4.41
CA LEU A 89 -4.45 -10.32 4.46
C LEU A 89 -5.36 -11.53 4.28
N GLY A 90 -4.95 -12.51 3.44
CA GLY A 90 -5.77 -13.67 3.18
C GLY A 90 -7.20 -13.34 2.77
N PRO A 91 -8.20 -13.80 3.52
CA PRO A 91 -9.61 -13.56 3.19
C PRO A 91 -10.04 -12.09 3.32
N LEU A 92 -9.22 -11.24 3.97
CA LEU A 92 -9.52 -9.82 4.11
C LEU A 92 -9.10 -8.99 2.91
N THR A 93 -8.48 -9.61 1.90
CA THR A 93 -8.06 -8.90 0.69
C THR A 93 -9.27 -8.21 0.04
N PRO A 94 -9.22 -6.88 -0.18
CA PRO A 94 -10.35 -6.16 -0.78
C PRO A 94 -10.55 -6.55 -2.24
N ASP A 95 -11.74 -6.24 -2.78
CA ASP A 95 -12.05 -6.54 -4.19
C ASP A 95 -11.32 -5.61 -5.16
N LYS A 96 -11.06 -4.38 -4.74
CA LYS A 96 -10.42 -3.36 -5.58
C LYS A 96 -9.11 -2.94 -4.96
N TYR A 97 -8.01 -3.22 -5.65
CA TYR A 97 -6.69 -2.86 -5.15
C TYR A 97 -5.67 -2.84 -6.30
N LEU A 98 -4.56 -2.18 -6.05
CA LEU A 98 -3.37 -2.26 -6.89
C LEU A 98 -2.37 -3.16 -6.17
N LEU A 99 -2.01 -4.27 -6.78
CA LEU A 99 -0.95 -5.12 -6.25
C LEU A 99 0.39 -4.66 -6.82
N VAL A 100 1.34 -4.35 -5.95
CA VAL A 100 2.69 -3.96 -6.31
C VAL A 100 3.63 -5.05 -5.87
N LYS A 101 4.21 -5.76 -6.83
CA LYS A 101 5.19 -6.81 -6.57
C LYS A 101 6.58 -6.26 -6.73
N LEU A 102 7.41 -6.42 -5.72
CA LEU A 102 8.79 -5.97 -5.70
C LEU A 102 9.70 -7.18 -5.67
N GLU A 103 10.57 -7.31 -6.68
CA GLU A 103 11.50 -8.41 -6.79
C GLU A 103 12.93 -7.90 -6.80
N ILE A 104 13.82 -8.61 -6.08
CA ILE A 104 15.25 -8.31 -6.08
C ILE A 104 15.88 -9.10 -7.23
N ILE A 105 16.37 -8.38 -8.26
CA ILE A 105 16.97 -9.02 -9.43
C ILE A 105 18.48 -8.76 -9.55
N GLY A 106 19.05 -7.99 -8.62
CA GLY A 106 20.46 -7.69 -8.54
C GLY A 106 20.75 -6.90 -7.27
N GLU A 107 22.03 -6.59 -6.99
CA GLU A 107 22.39 -5.87 -5.77
C GLU A 107 21.70 -4.51 -5.66
N GLU A 108 21.60 -3.79 -6.79
CA GLU A 108 20.98 -2.46 -6.83
C GLU A 108 19.79 -2.42 -7.77
N GLU A 109 19.33 -3.56 -8.23
CA GLU A 109 18.25 -3.63 -9.21
C GLU A 109 17.00 -4.27 -8.61
N ARG A 110 15.85 -3.69 -8.92
CA ARG A 110 14.55 -4.18 -8.49
C ARG A 110 13.61 -4.22 -9.68
N LEU A 111 12.78 -5.23 -9.73
CA LEU A 111 11.68 -5.33 -10.67
C LEU A 111 10.39 -5.01 -9.94
N ILE A 112 9.65 -4.03 -10.46
CA ILE A 112 8.36 -3.63 -9.90
C ILE A 112 7.28 -4.01 -10.89
N THR A 113 6.35 -4.87 -10.47
CA THR A 113 5.22 -5.28 -11.30
C THR A 113 3.93 -4.73 -10.68
N LEU A 114 3.13 -4.05 -11.47
CA LEU A 114 1.85 -3.47 -11.05
C LEU A 114 0.71 -4.28 -11.63
N GLU A 115 -0.13 -4.85 -10.77
CA GLU A 115 -1.32 -5.61 -11.17
C GLU A 115 -2.56 -4.89 -10.68
N PRO A 116 -3.36 -4.30 -11.59
CA PRO A 116 -4.60 -3.62 -11.19
C PRO A 116 -5.74 -4.61 -10.98
N HIS A 117 -6.50 -4.39 -9.93
CA HIS A 117 -7.73 -5.12 -9.64
C HIS A 117 -8.85 -4.10 -9.45
N GLY A 118 -9.63 -3.88 -10.50
CA GLY A 118 -10.70 -2.89 -10.54
C GLY A 118 -10.48 -1.86 -11.64
N ALA A 119 -11.58 -1.38 -12.21
CA ALA A 119 -11.56 -0.50 -13.38
C ALA A 119 -10.82 0.82 -13.13
N SER A 120 -10.94 1.38 -11.92
CA SER A 120 -10.26 2.65 -11.60
C SER A 120 -8.74 2.50 -11.60
N TRP A 121 -8.23 1.36 -11.13
CA TRP A 121 -6.80 1.10 -11.16
C TRP A 121 -6.30 0.83 -12.57
N GLU A 122 -7.09 0.11 -13.38
CA GLU A 122 -6.75 -0.12 -14.78
C GLU A 122 -6.63 1.19 -15.54
N LYS A 123 -7.56 2.11 -15.32
CA LYS A 123 -7.55 3.43 -15.95
C LYS A 123 -6.33 4.25 -15.50
N LEU A 124 -6.02 4.23 -14.21
CA LEU A 124 -4.87 4.95 -13.67
C LEU A 124 -3.57 4.45 -14.29
N LEU A 125 -3.41 3.13 -14.45
CA LEU A 125 -2.21 2.57 -15.06
C LEU A 125 -2.11 2.93 -16.53
N GLU A 126 -3.23 2.96 -17.26
CA GLU A 126 -3.23 3.43 -18.65
C GLU A 126 -2.77 4.89 -18.73
N GLU A 127 -3.21 5.74 -17.82
CA GLU A 127 -2.78 7.13 -17.76
C GLU A 127 -1.29 7.25 -17.44
N LEU A 128 -0.76 6.40 -16.55
CA LEU A 128 0.67 6.38 -16.25
C LEU A 128 1.51 5.95 -17.44
N GLU A 129 1.06 4.95 -18.19
CA GLU A 129 1.76 4.51 -19.39
C GLU A 129 1.75 5.59 -20.46
N ALA A 130 0.64 6.29 -20.62
CA ALA A 130 0.53 7.40 -21.57
C ALA A 130 1.41 8.58 -21.17
N ALA A 131 1.70 8.77 -19.88
CA ALA A 131 2.55 9.84 -19.37
C ALA A 131 4.04 9.55 -19.49
N LYS A 132 4.42 8.31 -19.79
CA LYS A 132 5.82 7.96 -20.01
C LYS A 132 6.31 8.56 -21.32
N CYS A 133 7.38 9.28 -21.23
CA CYS A 133 8.04 9.86 -22.42
C CYS A 133 9.17 8.97 -22.89
#